data_627456dc71dea74e75af58e214b7e178
#
_entry.id   627456dc71dea74e75af58e214b7e178
#
_cell.length_a   1.000
_cell.length_b   1.000
_cell.length_c   1.000
_cell.angle_alpha   90.00
_cell.angle_beta   90.00
_cell.angle_gamma   90.00
#
_symmetry.space_group_name_H-M   'P 1'
#
loop_
_entity.id
_entity.type
_entity.pdbx_description
1 polymer ?
#
loop_
_entity_poly.entity_id
_entity_poly.type
_entity_poly.pdbx_seq_one_letter_code
_entity_poly.pdbx_strand_id
1 'polypeptide(L)'
;MPMSFRNLNQGKQVKIRIPKSKILPKYINDLTDFKTERLIYWGGAGSGKSYFIALKVVLTLLQPSRKQRRALVCRKFATTIEDSVFKDILNQIEMLGILDMCKINKTTKKIVLPNKAEILFKPLDDEHWAQG
;
A
#
# COMPACT_ATOMS: atom_id res chain seq x y z
N MET A 1 -15.46 0.38 7.82
CA MET A 1 -15.03 -1.02 7.62
C MET A 1 -13.97 -1.40 8.63
N PRO A 2 -14.31 -2.24 9.59
CA PRO A 2 -13.31 -2.72 10.53
C PRO A 2 -12.43 -3.80 9.89
N MET A 3 -11.14 -3.75 10.18
CA MET A 3 -10.18 -4.78 9.81
C MET A 3 -9.22 -5.01 10.97
N SER A 4 -8.63 -6.18 11.03
CA SER A 4 -7.59 -6.45 12.01
C SER A 4 -6.43 -7.20 11.37
N PHE A 5 -5.24 -6.99 11.92
CA PHE A 5 -4.05 -7.71 11.52
C PHE A 5 -3.16 -7.94 12.75
N ARG A 6 -2.23 -8.85 12.64
CA ARG A 6 -1.30 -9.15 13.73
C ARG A 6 -0.02 -8.33 13.57
N ASN A 7 0.31 -7.57 14.61
CA ASN A 7 1.60 -6.89 14.70
C ASN A 7 2.65 -7.91 15.17
N LEU A 8 3.48 -8.39 14.23
CA LEU A 8 4.48 -9.42 14.53
C LEU A 8 5.65 -8.91 15.35
N ASN A 9 5.80 -7.59 15.50
CA ASN A 9 6.83 -7.03 16.38
C ASN A 9 6.44 -7.15 17.86
N GLN A 10 5.15 -7.12 18.17
CA GLN A 10 4.61 -7.14 19.54
C GLN A 10 3.73 -8.35 19.81
N GLY A 11 3.41 -9.16 18.80
CA GLY A 11 2.53 -10.31 18.95
C GLY A 11 1.07 -9.95 19.22
N LYS A 12 0.68 -8.70 19.07
CA LYS A 12 -0.67 -8.21 19.37
C LYS A 12 -1.49 -8.06 18.10
N GLN A 13 -2.81 -8.28 18.26
CA GLN A 13 -3.77 -7.98 17.21
C GLN A 13 -4.05 -6.49 17.18
N VAL A 14 -3.97 -5.88 16.00
CA VAL A 14 -4.25 -4.47 15.79
C VAL A 14 -5.53 -4.34 14.99
N LYS A 15 -6.47 -3.53 15.49
CA LYS A 15 -7.72 -3.23 14.80
C LYS A 15 -7.59 -1.88 14.11
N ILE A 16 -7.96 -1.85 12.84
CA ILE A 16 -8.03 -0.61 12.08
C ILE A 16 -9.45 -0.41 11.57
N ARG A 17 -9.86 0.84 11.44
CA ARG A 17 -11.18 1.18 10.92
C ARG A 17 -11.03 2.20 9.81
N ILE A 18 -11.60 1.89 8.67
CA ILE A 18 -11.58 2.77 7.50
C ILE A 18 -12.93 3.47 7.44
N PRO A 19 -12.95 4.82 7.59
CA PRO A 19 -14.22 5.55 7.47
C PRO A 19 -14.73 5.46 6.03
N LYS A 20 -15.99 5.05 5.87
CA LYS A 20 -16.61 4.98 4.53
C LYS A 20 -16.63 6.34 3.83
N SER A 21 -16.67 7.43 4.60
CA SER A 21 -16.64 8.79 4.06
C SER A 21 -15.34 9.14 3.36
N LYS A 22 -14.26 8.39 3.61
CA LYS A 22 -12.95 8.57 2.97
C LYS A 22 -12.80 7.80 1.68
N ILE A 23 -13.81 7.03 1.27
CA ILE A 23 -13.74 6.15 0.11
C ILE A 23 -14.88 6.55 -0.84
N LEU A 24 -14.55 6.76 -2.10
CA LEU A 24 -15.58 7.00 -3.11
C LEU A 24 -16.46 5.76 -3.27
N PRO A 25 -17.80 5.92 -3.38
CA PRO A 25 -18.72 4.78 -3.44
C PRO A 25 -18.38 3.76 -4.52
N LYS A 26 -17.85 4.21 -5.65
CA LYS A 26 -17.48 3.33 -6.77
C LYS A 26 -16.34 2.37 -6.44
N TYR A 27 -15.58 2.63 -5.38
CA TYR A 27 -14.42 1.80 -5.01
C TYR A 27 -14.68 0.91 -3.79
N ILE A 28 -15.81 1.06 -3.10
CA ILE A 28 -16.05 0.35 -1.82
C ILE A 28 -15.98 -1.17 -2.00
N ASN A 29 -16.62 -1.70 -3.03
CA ASN A 29 -16.62 -3.15 -3.24
C ASN A 29 -15.25 -3.69 -3.64
N ASP A 30 -14.51 -2.92 -4.43
CA ASP A 30 -13.18 -3.34 -4.88
C ASP A 30 -12.16 -3.30 -3.74
N LEU A 31 -12.36 -2.44 -2.75
CA LEU A 31 -11.42 -2.29 -1.65
C LEU A 31 -11.25 -3.58 -0.86
N THR A 32 -12.31 -4.36 -0.71
CA THR A 32 -12.31 -5.64 0.01
C THR A 32 -12.24 -6.86 -0.93
N ASP A 33 -12.03 -6.64 -2.21
CA ASP A 33 -11.83 -7.72 -3.17
C ASP A 33 -10.34 -8.12 -3.18
N PHE A 34 -10.01 -9.20 -2.47
CA PHE A 34 -8.66 -9.75 -2.40
C PHE A 34 -8.50 -11.01 -3.26
N LYS A 35 -9.47 -11.33 -4.11
CA LYS A 35 -9.47 -12.52 -4.97
C LYS A 35 -9.12 -12.23 -6.42
N THR A 36 -9.50 -11.05 -6.93
CA THR A 36 -9.22 -10.68 -8.31
C THR A 36 -7.73 -10.46 -8.49
N GLU A 37 -7.13 -11.19 -9.43
CA GLU A 37 -5.69 -11.17 -9.64
C GLU A 37 -5.22 -9.91 -10.36
N ARG A 38 -6.04 -9.37 -11.26
CA ARG A 38 -5.66 -8.21 -12.07
C ARG A 38 -6.78 -7.19 -12.04
N LEU A 39 -6.43 -5.98 -11.60
CA LEU A 39 -7.34 -4.85 -11.54
C LEU A 39 -6.71 -3.70 -12.33
N ILE A 40 -7.47 -3.12 -13.23
CA ILE A 40 -7.04 -1.98 -14.05
C ILE A 40 -7.98 -0.83 -13.79
N TYR A 41 -7.41 0.32 -13.41
CA TYR A 41 -8.17 1.53 -13.16
C TYR A 41 -7.67 2.64 -14.07
N TRP A 42 -8.60 3.35 -14.70
CA TRP A 42 -8.28 4.52 -15.50
C TRP A 42 -9.23 5.65 -15.16
N GLY A 43 -8.80 6.87 -15.48
CA GLY A 43 -9.57 8.07 -15.22
C GLY A 43 -8.66 9.28 -15.22
N GLY A 44 -9.27 10.44 -15.26
CA GLY A 44 -8.56 11.72 -15.22
C GLY A 44 -8.05 12.06 -13.83
N ALA A 45 -7.34 13.18 -13.74
CA ALA A 45 -6.93 13.75 -12.47
C ALA A 45 -8.17 14.03 -11.59
N GLY A 46 -8.04 13.77 -10.28
CA GLY A 46 -9.16 13.98 -9.35
C GLY A 46 -10.18 12.85 -9.31
N SER A 47 -9.96 11.76 -10.06
CA SER A 47 -10.87 10.59 -10.02
C SER A 47 -10.77 9.77 -8.74
N GLY A 48 -9.77 10.05 -7.88
CA GLY A 48 -9.55 9.31 -6.64
C GLY A 48 -8.84 7.97 -6.81
N LYS A 49 -8.42 7.62 -8.03
CA LYS A 49 -7.83 6.29 -8.27
C LYS A 49 -6.49 6.08 -7.57
N SER A 50 -5.63 7.11 -7.52
CA SER A 50 -4.33 7.00 -6.83
C SER A 50 -4.52 6.81 -5.34
N TYR A 51 -5.44 7.53 -4.74
CA TYR A 51 -5.81 7.37 -3.34
C TYR A 51 -6.31 5.95 -3.06
N PHE A 52 -7.22 5.46 -3.89
CA PHE A 52 -7.80 4.14 -3.75
C PHE A 52 -6.76 3.03 -3.92
N ILE A 53 -5.92 3.12 -4.95
CA ILE A 53 -4.90 2.09 -5.22
C ILE A 53 -3.89 2.02 -4.08
N ALA A 54 -3.44 3.17 -3.55
CA ALA A 54 -2.52 3.21 -2.43
C ALA A 54 -3.13 2.51 -1.21
N LEU A 55 -4.38 2.80 -0.88
CA LEU A 55 -5.08 2.15 0.22
C LEU A 55 -5.26 0.66 -0.03
N LYS A 56 -5.63 0.27 -1.24
CA LYS A 56 -5.81 -1.14 -1.63
C LYS A 56 -4.53 -1.95 -1.46
N VAL A 57 -3.39 -1.40 -1.85
CA VAL A 57 -2.09 -2.07 -1.70
C VAL A 57 -1.82 -2.35 -0.22
N VAL A 58 -1.98 -1.35 0.63
CA VAL A 58 -1.73 -1.51 2.07
C VAL A 58 -2.67 -2.55 2.67
N LEU A 59 -3.97 -2.48 2.38
CA LEU A 59 -4.94 -3.42 2.94
C LEU A 59 -4.71 -4.84 2.45
N THR A 60 -4.33 -5.02 1.19
CA THR A 60 -4.03 -6.34 0.65
C THR A 60 -2.84 -6.98 1.39
N LEU A 61 -1.80 -6.19 1.65
CA LEU A 61 -0.62 -6.69 2.35
C LEU A 61 -0.89 -6.98 3.83
N LEU A 62 -1.88 -6.33 4.42
CA LEU A 62 -2.25 -6.57 5.83
C LEU A 62 -3.13 -7.81 6.01
N GLN A 63 -3.62 -8.42 4.93
CA GLN A 63 -4.41 -9.64 5.03
C GLN A 63 -3.58 -10.79 5.60
N PRO A 64 -4.19 -11.70 6.39
CA PRO A 64 -3.46 -12.85 6.92
C PRO A 64 -2.82 -13.68 5.82
N SER A 65 -1.57 -14.08 6.01
CA SER A 65 -0.84 -14.92 5.06
C SER A 65 0.19 -15.74 5.80
N ARG A 66 0.37 -16.98 5.37
CA ARG A 66 1.41 -17.88 5.91
C ARG A 66 2.80 -17.50 5.42
N LYS A 67 2.88 -16.81 4.27
CA LYS A 67 4.13 -16.39 3.66
C LYS A 67 4.26 -14.90 3.77
N GLN A 68 5.51 -14.42 3.84
CA GLN A 68 5.78 -13.00 3.75
C GLN A 68 5.30 -12.48 2.38
N ARG A 69 4.53 -11.40 2.40
CA ARG A 69 4.04 -10.76 1.19
C ARG A 69 4.90 -9.56 0.85
N ARG A 70 5.06 -9.34 -0.43
CA ARG A 70 5.77 -8.18 -0.96
C ARG A 70 4.97 -7.56 -2.09
N ALA A 71 4.97 -6.24 -2.13
CA ALA A 71 4.41 -5.47 -3.24
C ALA A 71 5.55 -4.73 -3.93
N LEU A 72 5.54 -4.74 -5.24
CA LEU A 72 6.46 -3.94 -6.05
C LEU A 72 5.65 -2.83 -6.70
N VAL A 73 5.98 -1.59 -6.36
CA VAL A 73 5.34 -0.41 -6.91
C VAL A 73 6.28 0.22 -7.91
N CYS A 74 5.84 0.32 -9.15
CA CYS A 74 6.65 0.80 -10.26
C CYS A 74 6.09 2.08 -10.86
N ARG A 75 6.97 2.99 -11.22
CA ARG A 75 6.67 4.18 -12.02
C ARG A 75 7.76 4.33 -13.05
N LYS A 76 7.46 5.02 -14.14
CA LYS A 76 8.42 5.19 -15.23
C LYS A 76 9.68 5.91 -14.76
N PHE A 77 9.54 6.95 -13.95
CA PHE A 77 10.66 7.78 -13.50
C PHE A 77 10.79 7.77 -11.98
N ALA A 78 12.04 7.82 -11.49
CA ALA A 78 12.34 7.86 -10.06
C ALA A 78 11.69 9.07 -9.36
N THR A 79 11.68 10.23 -10.01
CA THR A 79 11.05 11.44 -9.46
C THR A 79 9.57 11.25 -9.18
N THR A 80 8.85 10.52 -10.04
CA THR A 80 7.43 10.25 -9.84
C THR A 80 7.19 9.32 -8.64
N ILE A 81 8.12 8.42 -8.35
CA ILE A 81 8.04 7.58 -7.16
C ILE A 81 8.17 8.45 -5.91
N GLU A 82 9.19 9.30 -5.86
CA GLU A 82 9.46 10.13 -4.69
C GLU A 82 8.36 11.17 -4.45
N ASP A 83 7.94 11.86 -5.50
CA ASP A 83 7.03 13.01 -5.38
C ASP A 83 5.56 12.63 -5.23
N SER A 84 5.17 11.42 -5.59
CA SER A 84 3.76 11.06 -5.61
C SER A 84 3.47 9.70 -4.97
N VAL A 85 3.91 8.60 -5.58
CA VAL A 85 3.47 7.25 -5.18
C VAL A 85 3.91 6.89 -3.76
N PHE A 86 5.15 7.20 -3.41
CA PHE A 86 5.67 6.92 -2.07
C PHE A 86 4.90 7.71 -1.01
N LYS A 87 4.65 9.00 -1.28
CA LYS A 87 3.87 9.86 -0.38
C LYS A 87 2.42 9.39 -0.27
N ASP A 88 1.80 8.97 -1.37
CA ASP A 88 0.43 8.48 -1.36
C ASP A 88 0.28 7.27 -0.43
N ILE A 89 1.21 6.34 -0.50
CA ILE A 89 1.18 5.15 0.36
C ILE A 89 1.45 5.50 1.82
N LEU A 90 2.41 6.38 2.09
CA LEU A 90 2.65 6.85 3.46
C LEU A 90 1.42 7.54 4.04
N ASN A 91 0.73 8.35 3.25
CA ASN A 91 -0.49 9.03 3.70
C ASN A 91 -1.60 8.04 4.08
N GLN A 92 -1.73 6.94 3.33
CA GLN A 92 -2.71 5.90 3.66
C GLN A 92 -2.33 5.16 4.94
N ILE A 93 -1.06 4.86 5.13
CA ILE A 93 -0.57 4.22 6.35
C ILE A 93 -0.82 5.13 7.56
N GLU A 94 -0.59 6.42 7.41
CA GLU A 94 -0.87 7.40 8.46
C GLU A 94 -2.36 7.51 8.76
N MET A 95 -3.19 7.52 7.73
CA MET A 95 -4.66 7.57 7.88
C MET A 95 -5.17 6.36 8.65
N LEU A 96 -4.56 5.19 8.45
CA LEU A 96 -4.92 3.98 9.19
C LEU A 96 -4.38 3.97 10.62
N GLY A 97 -3.53 4.92 11.00
CA GLY A 97 -3.00 5.04 12.36
C GLY A 97 -1.90 4.04 12.70
N ILE A 98 -1.22 3.48 11.70
CA ILE A 98 -0.20 2.44 11.93
C ILE A 98 1.21 2.87 11.50
N LEU A 99 1.41 4.15 11.20
CA LEU A 99 2.68 4.64 10.69
C LEU A 99 3.85 4.38 11.64
N ASP A 100 3.63 4.56 12.95
CA ASP A 100 4.64 4.34 13.98
C ASP A 100 5.00 2.86 14.17
N MET A 101 4.18 1.95 13.66
CA MET A 101 4.46 0.51 13.69
C MET A 101 5.25 0.03 12.48
N CYS A 102 5.43 0.90 11.49
CA CYS A 102 6.11 0.56 10.24
C CYS A 102 7.58 0.97 10.28
N LYS A 103 8.41 0.28 9.50
CA LYS A 103 9.79 0.68 9.25
C LYS A 103 9.88 1.30 7.87
N ILE A 104 10.35 2.54 7.80
CA ILE A 104 10.40 3.30 6.56
C ILE A 104 11.84 3.67 6.24
N ASN A 105 12.31 3.26 5.06
CA ASN A 105 13.60 3.66 4.54
C ASN A 105 13.39 4.59 3.34
N LYS A 106 13.61 5.87 3.55
CA LYS A 106 13.39 6.88 2.50
C LYS A 106 14.48 6.85 1.43
N THR A 107 15.66 6.37 1.75
CA THR A 107 16.78 6.29 0.80
C THR A 107 16.53 5.16 -0.21
N THR A 108 16.23 3.96 0.27
CA THR A 108 15.98 2.81 -0.61
C THR A 108 14.54 2.73 -1.09
N LYS A 109 13.67 3.59 -0.57
CA LYS A 109 12.22 3.55 -0.86
C LYS A 109 11.64 2.18 -0.56
N LYS A 110 11.68 1.82 0.72
CA LYS A 110 11.14 0.55 1.21
C LYS A 110 10.32 0.80 2.46
N ILE A 111 9.17 0.17 2.55
CA ILE A 111 8.30 0.22 3.73
C ILE A 111 8.08 -1.21 4.21
N VAL A 112 8.30 -1.46 5.50
CA VAL A 112 7.98 -2.74 6.15
C VAL A 112 6.80 -2.51 7.08
N LEU A 113 5.70 -3.22 6.81
CA LEU A 113 4.48 -3.13 7.60
C LEU A 113 4.62 -3.94 8.91
N PRO A 114 3.74 -3.69 9.91
CA PRO A 114 3.84 -4.38 11.20
C PRO A 114 3.73 -5.91 11.13
N ASN A 115 3.07 -6.43 10.10
CA ASN A 115 2.96 -7.87 9.86
C ASN A 115 4.12 -8.44 9.01
N LYS A 116 5.20 -7.67 8.87
CA LYS A 116 6.40 -8.01 8.08
C LYS A 116 6.22 -7.98 6.57
N ALA A 117 5.06 -7.60 6.06
CA ALA A 117 4.89 -7.38 4.62
C ALA A 117 5.73 -6.18 4.17
N GLU A 118 6.23 -6.23 2.95
CA GLU A 118 7.13 -5.21 2.43
C GLU A 118 6.56 -4.54 1.19
N ILE A 119 6.80 -3.24 1.06
CA ILE A 119 6.49 -2.47 -0.15
C ILE A 119 7.79 -1.93 -0.70
N LEU A 120 8.11 -2.33 -1.93
CA LEU A 120 9.31 -1.93 -2.64
C LEU A 120 8.94 -1.01 -3.79
N PHE A 121 9.72 0.03 -3.99
CA PHE A 121 9.48 1.04 -5.03
C PHE A 121 10.66 1.03 -6.00
N LYS A 122 10.38 0.87 -7.30
CA LYS A 122 11.40 0.82 -8.33
C LYS A 122 10.99 1.64 -9.55
N PRO A 123 11.85 2.53 -10.07
CA PRO A 123 11.60 3.19 -11.34
C PRO A 123 11.85 2.24 -12.51
N LEU A 124 11.06 2.36 -13.55
CA LEU A 124 11.21 1.50 -14.73
C LEU A 124 12.33 1.96 -15.66
N ASP A 125 12.85 3.18 -15.46
CA ASP A 125 13.99 3.70 -16.22
C ASP A 125 15.34 3.30 -15.62
N ASP A 126 15.36 2.56 -14.51
CA ASP A 126 16.58 2.01 -13.93
C ASP A 126 16.98 0.73 -14.66
N GLU A 127 18.15 0.75 -15.31
CA GLU A 127 18.63 -0.39 -16.09
C GLU A 127 18.92 -1.63 -15.23
N HIS A 128 19.11 -1.47 -13.94
CA HIS A 128 19.55 -2.54 -13.05
C HIS A 128 18.41 -3.21 -12.27
N TRP A 129 17.23 -2.64 -12.25
CA TRP A 129 16.14 -3.17 -11.42
C TRP A 129 15.70 -4.58 -11.83
N ALA A 130 15.78 -4.91 -13.12
CA ALA A 130 15.39 -6.22 -13.64
C ALA A 130 16.47 -7.29 -13.44
N GLN A 131 17.67 -6.89 -13.07
CA GLN A 131 18.81 -7.80 -12.88
C GLN A 131 18.96 -8.24 -11.42
N GLY A 132 18.35 -7.52 -10.55
CA GLY A 132 18.48 -7.75 -9.12
C GLY A 132 17.33 -8.41 -8.51
#